data_20d9cebd5ff12c91f7f584af72a83d71
#
_entry.id   20d9cebd5ff12c91f7f584af72a83d71
#
_cell.length_a   1.000
_cell.length_b   1.000
_cell.length_c   1.000
_cell.angle_alpha   90.00
_cell.angle_beta   90.00
_cell.angle_gamma   90.00
#
_symmetry.space_group_name_H-M   'P 1'
#
loop_
_entity.id
_entity.type
_entity.pdbx_description
1 polymer ?
#
loop_
_entity_poly.entity_id
_entity_poly.type
_entity_poly.pdbx_seq_one_letter_code
_entity_poly.pdbx_strand_id
1 'polypeptide(L)'
;MRIRCRSEALAALILGLALAGCKPAAPEPEPALPPVGAARAALEQTACEARDGRWVQRGGGGFFCATQPADGGKSCRPGDECIGACLARSMTCAPITPLIGCNEVVTGSGLRVTECVE
;
A
#
# COMPACT_ATOMS: atom_id res chain seq x y z
N MET A 1 53.77 15.15 -51.84
CA MET A 1 52.85 14.09 -52.16
C MET A 1 52.81 13.05 -51.03
N ARG A 2 52.27 13.41 -49.85
CA ARG A 2 52.16 12.48 -48.67
C ARG A 2 51.22 13.04 -47.57
N ILE A 3 50.04 13.54 -47.85
CA ILE A 3 49.13 14.06 -46.81
C ILE A 3 47.65 13.61 -47.02
N ARG A 4 47.34 12.71 -47.95
CA ARG A 4 45.97 12.28 -48.22
C ARG A 4 45.52 11.00 -47.46
N CYS A 5 46.41 10.27 -46.84
CA CYS A 5 46.07 8.96 -46.23
C CYS A 5 45.66 9.05 -44.74
N ARG A 6 45.86 10.19 -44.08
CA ARG A 6 45.48 10.32 -42.63
C ARG A 6 44.05 10.80 -42.39
N SER A 7 43.45 11.46 -43.39
CA SER A 7 42.09 11.99 -43.25
C SER A 7 41.00 10.90 -43.40
N GLU A 8 41.24 9.92 -44.26
CA GLU A 8 40.29 8.84 -44.49
C GLU A 8 40.27 7.84 -43.36
N ALA A 9 41.38 7.57 -42.73
CA ALA A 9 41.46 6.69 -41.55
C ALA A 9 40.76 7.26 -40.32
N LEU A 10 40.84 8.59 -40.13
CA LEU A 10 40.12 9.27 -39.06
C LEU A 10 38.59 9.31 -39.29
N ALA A 11 38.15 9.50 -40.53
CA ALA A 11 36.75 9.51 -40.90
C ALA A 11 36.11 8.11 -40.70
N ALA A 12 36.82 7.04 -41.05
CA ALA A 12 36.36 5.68 -40.85
C ALA A 12 36.26 5.30 -39.33
N LEU A 13 37.18 5.83 -38.52
CA LEU A 13 37.17 5.59 -37.08
C LEU A 13 35.99 6.28 -36.38
N ILE A 14 35.65 7.51 -36.79
CA ILE A 14 34.52 8.26 -36.23
C ILE A 14 33.18 7.62 -36.64
N LEU A 15 33.07 7.15 -37.88
CA LEU A 15 31.87 6.46 -38.35
C LEU A 15 31.64 5.11 -37.65
N GLY A 16 32.72 4.40 -37.30
CA GLY A 16 32.64 3.13 -36.55
C GLY A 16 32.18 3.32 -35.10
N LEU A 17 32.53 4.40 -34.41
CA LEU A 17 32.09 4.70 -33.07
C LEU A 17 30.62 5.13 -32.96
N ALA A 18 30.05 5.72 -34.04
CA ALA A 18 28.67 6.18 -34.05
C ALA A 18 27.66 5.02 -34.13
N LEU A 19 28.03 3.84 -34.60
CA LEU A 19 27.17 2.67 -34.69
C LEU A 19 27.14 1.79 -33.40
N ALA A 20 28.03 2.03 -32.45
CA ALA A 20 28.08 1.25 -31.21
C ALA A 20 27.12 1.77 -30.11
N GLY A 21 26.39 2.85 -30.33
CA GLY A 21 25.59 3.56 -29.33
C GLY A 21 24.11 3.14 -29.19
N CYS A 22 23.60 2.30 -30.06
CA CYS A 22 22.20 1.84 -29.94
C CYS A 22 22.15 0.47 -29.26
N LYS A 23 22.30 0.45 -27.93
CA LYS A 23 21.90 -0.71 -27.15
C LYS A 23 20.38 -0.68 -27.08
N PRO A 24 19.65 -1.66 -27.63
CA PRO A 24 18.20 -1.71 -27.43
C PRO A 24 17.95 -1.77 -25.92
N ALA A 25 17.15 -0.85 -25.41
CA ALA A 25 16.68 -0.90 -24.04
C ALA A 25 15.97 -2.26 -23.86
N ALA A 26 16.39 -3.02 -22.86
CA ALA A 26 15.66 -4.23 -22.50
C ALA A 26 14.21 -3.82 -22.22
N PRO A 27 13.19 -4.56 -22.72
CA PRO A 27 11.80 -4.24 -22.42
C PRO A 27 11.66 -4.22 -20.90
N GLU A 28 11.17 -3.09 -20.37
CA GLU A 28 10.79 -3.03 -18.96
C GLU A 28 9.74 -4.12 -18.73
N PRO A 29 9.88 -4.91 -17.67
CA PRO A 29 8.89 -5.92 -17.36
C PRO A 29 7.53 -5.23 -17.18
N GLU A 30 6.56 -5.58 -18.00
CA GLU A 30 5.18 -5.11 -17.85
C GLU A 30 4.73 -5.37 -16.40
N PRO A 31 4.14 -4.39 -15.71
CA PRO A 31 3.64 -4.61 -14.38
C PRO A 31 2.62 -5.75 -14.42
N ALA A 32 2.86 -6.80 -13.64
CA ALA A 32 1.96 -7.93 -13.56
C ALA A 32 0.55 -7.43 -13.17
N LEU A 33 -0.46 -7.86 -13.92
CA LEU A 33 -1.85 -7.54 -13.60
C LEU A 33 -2.17 -8.03 -12.18
N PRO A 34 -2.88 -7.22 -11.38
CA PRO A 34 -3.24 -7.63 -10.03
C PRO A 34 -4.09 -8.90 -10.08
N PRO A 35 -3.83 -9.88 -9.19
CA PRO A 35 -4.65 -11.08 -9.10
C PRO A 35 -6.09 -10.74 -8.74
N VAL A 36 -7.03 -11.46 -9.30
CA VAL A 36 -8.47 -11.27 -9.07
C VAL A 36 -9.07 -12.48 -8.34
N GLY A 37 -10.21 -12.27 -7.68
CA GLY A 37 -10.94 -13.34 -7.02
C GLY A 37 -10.15 -14.03 -5.90
N ALA A 38 -10.15 -15.34 -5.88
CA ALA A 38 -9.57 -16.16 -4.81
C ALA A 38 -8.06 -15.94 -4.62
N ALA A 39 -7.30 -15.72 -5.70
CA ALA A 39 -5.86 -15.45 -5.61
C ALA A 39 -5.59 -14.13 -4.89
N ARG A 40 -6.38 -13.10 -5.17
CA ARG A 40 -6.29 -11.81 -4.47
C ARG A 40 -6.63 -11.96 -2.99
N ALA A 41 -7.72 -12.65 -2.67
CA ALA A 41 -8.11 -12.90 -1.29
C ALA A 41 -7.03 -13.66 -0.50
N ALA A 42 -6.37 -14.64 -1.10
CA ALA A 42 -5.28 -15.38 -0.48
C ALA A 42 -4.06 -14.49 -0.20
N LEU A 43 -3.71 -13.58 -1.11
CA LEU A 43 -2.63 -12.60 -0.90
C LEU A 43 -2.98 -11.60 0.21
N GLU A 44 -4.21 -11.10 0.23
CA GLU A 44 -4.70 -10.18 1.27
C GLU A 44 -4.72 -10.86 2.64
N GLN A 45 -5.12 -12.12 2.72
CA GLN A 45 -5.07 -12.92 3.93
C GLN A 45 -3.63 -13.08 4.43
N THR A 46 -2.71 -13.51 3.57
CA THR A 46 -1.29 -13.66 3.92
C THR A 46 -0.70 -12.35 4.42
N ALA A 47 -1.00 -11.25 3.74
CA ALA A 47 -0.54 -9.92 4.16
C ALA A 47 -1.17 -9.45 5.49
N CYS A 48 -2.39 -9.88 5.80
CA CYS A 48 -3.04 -9.62 7.07
C CYS A 48 -2.36 -10.37 8.21
N GLU A 49 -2.16 -11.67 8.04
CA GLU A 49 -1.53 -12.54 9.03
C GLU A 49 -0.07 -12.16 9.30
N ALA A 50 0.67 -11.71 8.27
CA ALA A 50 2.03 -11.20 8.41
C ALA A 50 2.15 -9.93 9.28
N ARG A 51 1.04 -9.27 9.59
CA ARG A 51 0.95 -8.09 10.47
C ARG A 51 0.24 -8.40 11.80
N ASP A 52 0.23 -9.66 12.20
CA ASP A 52 -0.49 -10.16 13.38
C ASP A 52 -2.01 -9.85 13.35
N GLY A 53 -2.56 -9.67 12.15
CA GLY A 53 -3.97 -9.48 11.92
C GLY A 53 -4.72 -10.80 11.84
N ARG A 54 -6.03 -10.74 12.06
CA ARG A 54 -6.95 -11.87 11.86
C ARG A 54 -7.79 -11.63 10.62
N TRP A 55 -7.82 -12.61 9.73
CA TRP A 55 -8.66 -12.60 8.55
C TRP A 55 -10.07 -13.02 8.94
N VAL A 56 -11.02 -12.09 8.91
CA VAL A 56 -12.38 -12.28 9.45
C VAL A 56 -13.40 -12.15 8.32
N GLN A 57 -14.36 -13.08 8.29
CA GLN A 57 -15.47 -13.02 7.36
C GLN A 57 -16.49 -11.96 7.80
N ARG A 58 -16.95 -11.17 6.86
CA ARG A 58 -17.99 -10.16 7.05
C ARG A 58 -19.37 -10.81 6.91
N GLY A 59 -20.36 -10.32 7.68
CA GLY A 59 -21.72 -10.90 7.68
C GLY A 59 -22.48 -10.83 6.36
N GLY A 60 -22.13 -9.90 5.47
CA GLY A 60 -22.69 -9.75 4.12
C GLY A 60 -21.86 -10.43 3.02
N GLY A 61 -20.86 -11.22 3.38
CA GLY A 61 -19.89 -11.80 2.45
C GLY A 61 -18.60 -10.95 2.36
N GLY A 62 -17.54 -11.55 1.84
CA GLY A 62 -16.23 -10.94 1.82
C GLY A 62 -15.48 -11.08 3.15
N PHE A 63 -14.25 -10.55 3.17
CA PHE A 63 -13.35 -10.65 4.31
C PHE A 63 -12.69 -9.30 4.58
N PHE A 64 -12.19 -9.13 5.80
CA PHE A 64 -11.36 -7.99 6.17
C PHE A 64 -10.28 -8.40 7.16
N CYS A 65 -9.24 -7.61 7.25
CA CYS A 65 -8.16 -7.80 8.20
C CYS A 65 -8.49 -7.07 9.50
N ALA A 66 -8.69 -7.80 10.58
CA ALA A 66 -8.86 -7.25 11.91
C ALA A 66 -7.51 -7.20 12.63
N THR A 67 -7.09 -6.03 13.08
CA THR A 67 -5.85 -5.82 13.84
C THR A 67 -6.13 -5.27 15.23
N GLN A 68 -5.21 -5.48 16.17
CA GLN A 68 -5.29 -4.92 17.51
C GLN A 68 -4.33 -3.71 17.59
N PRO A 69 -4.85 -2.48 17.69
CA PRO A 69 -4.01 -1.30 17.85
C PRO A 69 -3.24 -1.34 19.19
N ALA A 70 -2.03 -0.78 19.21
CA ALA A 70 -1.19 -0.72 20.40
C ALA A 70 -1.78 0.14 21.55
N ASP A 71 -2.72 1.01 21.21
CA ASP A 71 -3.46 1.85 22.17
C ASP A 71 -4.85 1.31 22.50
N GLY A 72 -5.22 0.14 21.97
CA GLY A 72 -6.52 -0.49 22.23
C GLY A 72 -6.81 -0.65 23.73
N GLY A 73 -7.97 -0.18 24.14
CA GLY A 73 -8.41 -0.18 25.54
C GLY A 73 -7.83 0.93 26.42
N LYS A 74 -6.91 1.75 25.94
CA LYS A 74 -6.44 2.95 26.68
C LYS A 74 -7.55 3.98 26.77
N SER A 75 -7.63 4.67 27.90
CA SER A 75 -8.59 5.77 28.07
C SER A 75 -8.34 6.86 27.03
N CYS A 76 -9.41 7.38 26.45
CA CYS A 76 -9.37 8.51 25.53
C CYS A 76 -10.31 9.62 25.97
N ARG A 77 -10.03 10.84 25.50
CA ARG A 77 -10.83 12.04 25.73
C ARG A 77 -11.15 12.69 24.38
N PRO A 78 -12.15 13.59 24.34
CA PRO A 78 -12.37 14.41 23.15
C PRO A 78 -11.08 15.09 22.72
N GLY A 79 -10.69 14.94 21.45
CA GLY A 79 -9.43 15.46 20.91
C GLY A 79 -8.22 14.53 21.02
N ASP A 80 -8.28 13.44 21.80
CA ASP A 80 -7.24 12.42 21.79
C ASP A 80 -7.25 11.67 20.45
N GLU A 81 -6.05 11.38 19.95
CA GLU A 81 -5.89 10.56 18.75
C GLU A 81 -5.70 9.09 19.13
N CYS A 82 -6.72 8.28 18.84
CA CYS A 82 -6.58 6.83 18.87
C CYS A 82 -6.13 6.32 17.50
N ILE A 83 -5.34 5.25 17.45
CA ILE A 83 -5.00 4.55 16.19
C ILE A 83 -6.28 4.04 15.51
N GLY A 84 -7.25 3.56 16.31
CA GLY A 84 -8.61 3.30 15.87
C GLY A 84 -9.52 4.51 16.18
N ALA A 85 -10.65 4.26 16.80
CA ALA A 85 -11.59 5.29 17.21
C ALA A 85 -11.70 5.36 18.75
N CYS A 86 -12.04 6.51 19.31
CA CYS A 86 -12.41 6.63 20.73
C CYS A 86 -13.88 6.21 20.89
N LEU A 87 -14.13 5.10 21.59
CA LEU A 87 -15.47 4.57 21.81
C LEU A 87 -16.24 5.45 22.80
N ALA A 88 -17.41 5.95 22.40
CA ALA A 88 -18.16 6.93 23.19
C ALA A 88 -18.73 6.37 24.51
N ARG A 89 -18.96 5.05 24.60
CA ARG A 89 -19.56 4.42 25.79
C ARG A 89 -18.53 4.15 26.88
N SER A 90 -17.37 3.63 26.50
CA SER A 90 -16.30 3.27 27.44
C SER A 90 -15.27 4.37 27.64
N MET A 91 -15.22 5.36 26.76
CA MET A 91 -14.16 6.37 26.68
C MET A 91 -12.77 5.73 26.60
N THR A 92 -12.65 4.70 25.76
CA THR A 92 -11.40 3.98 25.48
C THR A 92 -11.17 3.87 23.98
N CYS A 93 -9.92 3.82 23.57
CA CYS A 93 -9.56 3.52 22.19
C CYS A 93 -10.03 2.11 21.81
N ALA A 94 -10.55 1.98 20.59
CA ALA A 94 -11.06 0.73 20.09
C ALA A 94 -10.02 -0.39 20.18
N PRO A 95 -10.35 -1.55 20.75
CA PRO A 95 -9.40 -2.65 20.92
C PRO A 95 -9.14 -3.41 19.62
N ILE A 96 -9.94 -3.14 18.60
CA ILE A 96 -9.84 -3.76 17.27
C ILE A 96 -10.13 -2.74 16.19
N THR A 97 -9.46 -2.83 15.06
CA THR A 97 -9.68 -1.99 13.90
C THR A 97 -9.64 -2.82 12.60
N PRO A 98 -10.51 -2.54 11.60
CA PRO A 98 -11.63 -1.60 11.63
C PRO A 98 -12.77 -2.04 12.56
N LEU A 99 -13.52 -1.06 13.06
CA LEU A 99 -14.78 -1.31 13.79
C LEU A 99 -15.88 -1.60 12.76
N ILE A 100 -16.25 -2.85 12.60
CA ILE A 100 -17.34 -3.26 11.71
C ILE A 100 -18.67 -3.11 12.41
N GLY A 101 -19.71 -2.76 11.63
CA GLY A 101 -21.04 -2.44 12.14
C GLY A 101 -21.16 -0.98 12.56
N CYS A 102 -22.24 -0.67 13.29
CA CYS A 102 -22.48 0.70 13.77
C CYS A 102 -21.96 0.85 15.20
N ASN A 103 -21.05 1.77 15.41
CA ASN A 103 -20.42 2.05 16.70
C ASN A 103 -20.53 3.52 17.07
N GLU A 104 -20.82 3.80 18.33
CA GLU A 104 -20.78 5.18 18.83
C GLU A 104 -19.35 5.56 19.18
N VAL A 105 -18.85 6.58 18.52
CA VAL A 105 -17.49 7.11 18.69
C VAL A 105 -17.49 8.59 19.04
N VAL A 106 -16.39 9.04 19.62
CA VAL A 106 -16.14 10.46 19.89
C VAL A 106 -15.16 10.99 18.85
N THR A 107 -15.58 12.00 18.12
CA THR A 107 -14.71 12.67 17.12
C THR A 107 -13.63 13.51 17.80
N GLY A 108 -12.60 13.90 17.03
CA GLY A 108 -11.58 14.82 17.51
C GLY A 108 -12.12 16.18 18.00
N SER A 109 -13.30 16.61 17.52
CA SER A 109 -14.01 17.79 18.01
C SER A 109 -14.85 17.54 19.28
N GLY A 110 -14.89 16.32 19.79
CA GLY A 110 -15.63 15.96 21.00
C GLY A 110 -17.10 15.61 20.75
N LEU A 111 -17.54 15.52 19.51
CA LEU A 111 -18.90 15.13 19.19
C LEU A 111 -19.05 13.62 19.26
N ARG A 112 -20.16 13.16 19.82
CA ARG A 112 -20.58 11.75 19.75
C ARG A 112 -21.32 11.52 18.46
N VAL A 113 -20.86 10.58 17.67
CA VAL A 113 -21.46 10.21 16.40
C VAL A 113 -21.57 8.68 16.30
N THR A 114 -22.51 8.20 15.51
CA THR A 114 -22.57 6.78 15.16
C THR A 114 -21.91 6.60 13.81
N GLU A 115 -20.80 5.88 13.77
CA GLU A 115 -20.12 5.48 12.55
C GLU A 115 -20.50 4.05 12.21
N CYS A 116 -20.93 3.85 10.95
CA CYS A 116 -21.27 2.52 10.44
C CYS A 116 -20.29 2.14 9.33
N VAL A 117 -19.61 1.01 9.50
CA VAL A 117 -18.69 0.42 8.52
C VAL A 117 -19.21 -0.96 8.14
N GLU A 118 -19.46 -1.14 6.84
CA GLU A 118 -19.90 -2.42 6.24
C GLU A 118 -18.75 -3.30 5.79
#